data_8c8468969111f701af3d3a0abd24a8c4
#
_entry.id   8c8468969111f701af3d3a0abd24a8c4
#
_cell.length_a   1.000
_cell.length_b   1.000
_cell.length_c   1.000
_cell.angle_alpha   90.00
_cell.angle_beta   90.00
_cell.angle_gamma   90.00
#
_symmetry.space_group_name_H-M   'P 1'
#
loop_
_entity.id
_entity.type
_entity.pdbx_description
1 polymer ?
#
loop_
_entity_poly.entity_id
_entity_poly.type
_entity_poly.pdbx_seq_one_letter_code
_entity_poly.pdbx_strand_id
1 'polypeptide(L)'
;MYEYRVKKVIKVVDGDTIDVETDLGFDISITQRVRLAGIDTPESRTRDLAEKELGLEVKELLKHKLEEATSIIIKTEKPDSTGKFGRVIGWLHLDHEEISFNQTLIATGYAWEYDGGTKQKDFGLLKIKRAESSL
;
A
#
# COMPACT_ATOMS: atom_id res chain seq x y z
N MET A 1 -14.92 11.58 -0.43
CA MET A 1 -13.54 11.09 -0.23
C MET A 1 -12.56 12.19 -0.58
N TYR A 2 -11.54 12.37 0.21
CA TYR A 2 -10.52 13.39 0.02
C TYR A 2 -9.37 12.83 -0.79
N GLU A 3 -8.79 13.64 -1.68
CA GLU A 3 -7.71 13.22 -2.57
C GLU A 3 -6.51 14.13 -2.40
N TYR A 4 -5.33 13.54 -2.25
CA TYR A 4 -4.08 14.27 -2.10
C TYR A 4 -3.04 13.75 -3.08
N ARG A 5 -2.41 14.66 -3.81
CA ARG A 5 -1.32 14.31 -4.71
C ARG A 5 -0.06 14.02 -3.89
N VAL A 6 0.60 12.93 -4.19
CA VAL A 6 1.92 12.64 -3.62
C VAL A 6 2.96 13.39 -4.44
N LYS A 7 3.70 14.26 -3.78
CA LYS A 7 4.75 15.05 -4.40
C LYS A 7 6.03 14.26 -4.53
N LYS A 8 6.34 13.42 -3.52
CA LYS A 8 7.54 12.60 -3.47
C LYS A 8 7.32 11.38 -2.58
N VAL A 9 7.77 10.22 -3.04
CA VAL A 9 7.86 9.01 -2.19
C VAL A 9 9.20 9.07 -1.47
N ILE A 10 9.14 9.10 -0.14
CA ILE A 10 10.35 9.19 0.69
C ILE A 10 10.90 7.79 0.93
N LYS A 11 10.02 6.85 1.31
CA LYS A 11 10.44 5.49 1.65
C LYS A 11 9.26 4.52 1.52
N VAL A 12 9.51 3.35 1.00
CA VAL A 12 8.61 2.19 1.13
C VAL A 12 9.02 1.45 2.39
N VAL A 13 8.17 1.52 3.41
CA VAL A 13 8.47 0.93 4.73
C VAL A 13 8.22 -0.56 4.71
N ASP A 14 7.08 -0.97 4.13
CA ASP A 14 6.68 -2.35 3.98
C ASP A 14 5.73 -2.44 2.77
N GLY A 15 5.27 -3.65 2.43
CA GLY A 15 4.36 -3.83 1.30
C GLY A 15 3.03 -3.09 1.42
N ASP A 16 2.66 -2.66 2.62
CA ASP A 16 1.40 -1.96 2.89
C ASP A 16 1.59 -0.58 3.56
N THR A 17 2.81 -0.07 3.64
CA THR A 17 3.11 1.18 4.34
C THR A 17 4.18 1.98 3.61
N ILE A 18 3.90 3.25 3.34
CA ILE A 18 4.81 4.15 2.66
C ILE A 18 4.93 5.49 3.42
N ASP A 19 6.09 6.11 3.32
CA ASP A 19 6.30 7.47 3.76
C ASP A 19 6.36 8.38 2.53
N VAL A 20 5.55 9.42 2.52
CA VAL A 20 5.40 10.31 1.36
C VAL A 20 5.37 11.77 1.78
N GLU A 21 5.76 12.64 0.86
CA GLU A 21 5.50 14.06 0.95
C GLU A 21 4.22 14.33 0.17
N THR A 22 3.20 14.82 0.87
CA THR A 22 1.86 15.05 0.33
C THR A 22 1.65 16.53 0.07
N ASP A 23 1.17 16.85 -1.14
CA ASP A 23 0.87 18.22 -1.57
C ASP A 23 -0.50 18.61 -1.03
N LEU A 24 -0.54 19.66 -0.20
CA LEU A 24 -1.78 20.20 0.38
C LEU A 24 -2.26 21.46 -0.36
N GLY A 25 -1.59 21.83 -1.44
CA GLY A 25 -1.89 23.08 -2.15
C GLY A 25 -1.23 24.29 -1.50
N PHE A 26 -1.25 25.43 -2.18
CA PHE A 26 -0.67 26.69 -1.71
C PHE A 26 0.81 26.58 -1.31
N ASP A 27 1.57 25.73 -2.02
CA ASP A 27 2.97 25.45 -1.71
C ASP A 27 3.20 24.83 -0.32
N ILE A 28 2.14 24.26 0.26
CA ILE A 28 2.23 23.58 1.55
C ILE A 28 2.29 22.08 1.32
N SER A 29 3.24 21.41 1.95
CA SER A 29 3.32 19.96 1.92
C SER A 29 3.64 19.43 3.31
N ILE A 30 3.26 18.19 3.57
CA ILE A 30 3.61 17.49 4.81
C ILE A 30 4.17 16.12 4.47
N THR A 31 5.06 15.64 5.34
CA THR A 31 5.53 14.27 5.32
C THR A 31 4.59 13.43 6.13
N GLN A 32 4.09 12.35 5.52
CA GLN A 32 3.06 11.53 6.13
C GLN A 32 3.36 10.06 5.92
N ARG A 33 3.15 9.26 6.95
CA ARG A 33 3.15 7.80 6.82
C ARG A 33 1.75 7.33 6.46
N VAL A 34 1.63 6.58 5.38
CA VAL A 34 0.35 6.07 4.88
C VAL A 34 0.33 4.56 4.97
N ARG A 35 -0.68 4.02 5.64
CA ARG A 35 -1.00 2.61 5.68
C ARG A 35 -2.05 2.34 4.59
N LEU A 36 -1.78 1.42 3.69
CA LEU A 36 -2.73 1.10 2.63
C LEU A 36 -3.98 0.43 3.20
N ALA A 37 -5.14 1.03 2.91
CA ALA A 37 -6.42 0.62 3.47
C ALA A 37 -6.89 -0.73 2.94
N GLY A 38 -7.55 -1.48 3.81
CA GLY A 38 -8.27 -2.70 3.42
C GLY A 38 -7.41 -3.90 3.09
N ILE A 39 -6.10 -3.82 3.29
CA ILE A 39 -5.19 -4.93 2.96
C ILE A 39 -4.23 -5.24 4.11
N ASP A 40 -3.71 -6.45 4.07
CA ASP A 40 -2.55 -6.87 4.84
C ASP A 40 -1.59 -7.59 3.91
N THR A 41 -0.29 -7.41 4.11
CA THR A 41 0.75 -8.06 3.31
C THR A 41 1.62 -8.94 4.19
N PRO A 42 2.31 -9.93 3.61
CA PRO A 42 3.31 -10.69 4.35
C PRO A 42 4.35 -9.75 4.95
N GLU A 43 4.79 -10.05 6.16
CA GLU A 43 5.77 -9.22 6.86
C GLU A 43 7.17 -9.39 6.26
N SER A 44 7.86 -8.28 6.02
CA SER A 44 9.22 -8.29 5.50
C SER A 44 10.28 -8.34 6.61
N ARG A 45 9.88 -8.06 7.86
CA ARG A 45 10.77 -8.04 9.03
C ARG A 45 10.32 -9.05 10.07
N THR A 46 10.31 -10.32 9.70
CA THR A 46 9.94 -11.44 10.55
C THR A 46 11.05 -12.48 10.58
N ARG A 47 11.05 -13.33 11.60
CA ARG A 47 11.97 -14.47 11.70
C ARG A 47 11.53 -15.65 10.83
N ASP A 48 10.26 -15.67 10.41
CA ASP A 48 9.75 -16.67 9.48
C ASP A 48 10.30 -16.35 8.07
N LEU A 49 11.28 -17.14 7.63
CA LEU A 49 11.97 -16.88 6.37
C LEU A 49 11.05 -16.97 5.15
N ALA A 50 10.07 -17.86 5.18
CA ALA A 50 9.12 -17.99 4.07
C ALA A 50 8.22 -16.75 3.96
N GLU A 51 7.69 -16.27 5.08
CA GLU A 51 6.91 -15.05 5.10
C GLU A 51 7.75 -13.83 4.74
N LYS A 52 8.98 -13.75 5.27
CA LYS A 52 9.91 -12.65 4.97
C LYS A 52 10.17 -12.52 3.48
N GLU A 53 10.39 -13.63 2.79
CA GLU A 53 10.62 -13.64 1.34
C GLU A 53 9.43 -13.05 0.60
N LEU A 54 8.21 -13.49 0.94
CA LEU A 54 6.98 -12.96 0.34
C LEU A 54 6.79 -11.47 0.65
N GLY A 55 7.09 -11.06 1.88
CA GLY A 55 7.02 -9.67 2.30
C GLY A 55 7.98 -8.77 1.54
N LEU A 56 9.21 -9.23 1.33
CA LEU A 56 10.22 -8.50 0.54
C LEU A 56 9.81 -8.38 -0.92
N GLU A 57 9.18 -9.41 -1.48
CA GLU A 57 8.67 -9.36 -2.86
C GLU A 57 7.60 -8.28 -3.04
N VAL A 58 6.65 -8.17 -2.11
CA VAL A 58 5.61 -7.14 -2.16
C VAL A 58 6.21 -5.76 -2.00
N LYS A 59 7.14 -5.62 -1.07
CA LYS A 59 7.83 -4.35 -0.83
C LYS A 59 8.57 -3.87 -2.08
N GLU A 60 9.30 -4.76 -2.75
CA GLU A 60 10.00 -4.43 -3.99
C GLU A 60 9.04 -4.11 -5.13
N LEU A 61 7.93 -4.85 -5.24
CA LEU A 61 6.91 -4.59 -6.24
C LEU A 61 6.33 -3.19 -6.06
N LEU A 62 5.94 -2.84 -4.84
CA LEU A 62 5.39 -1.52 -4.53
C LEU A 62 6.39 -0.41 -4.85
N LYS A 63 7.65 -0.60 -4.43
CA LYS A 63 8.71 0.36 -4.70
C LYS A 63 8.88 0.60 -6.21
N HIS A 64 8.93 -0.47 -6.99
CA HIS A 64 9.08 -0.41 -8.43
C HIS A 64 7.90 0.30 -9.11
N LYS A 65 6.67 -0.04 -8.70
CA LYS A 65 5.45 0.59 -9.25
C LYS A 65 5.39 2.08 -8.93
N LEU A 66 5.80 2.48 -7.73
CA LEU A 66 5.85 3.90 -7.36
C LEU A 66 6.91 4.65 -8.14
N GLU A 67 8.06 4.03 -8.42
CA GLU A 67 9.11 4.64 -9.22
C GLU A 67 8.70 4.84 -10.68
N GLU A 68 7.91 3.92 -11.24
CA GLU A 68 7.41 4.00 -12.61
C GLU A 68 6.24 4.97 -12.78
N ALA A 69 5.47 5.21 -11.71
CA ALA A 69 4.26 6.00 -11.79
C ALA A 69 4.56 7.46 -12.13
N THR A 70 3.77 8.04 -13.04
CA THR A 70 3.85 9.46 -13.38
C THR A 70 2.94 10.31 -12.50
N SER A 71 1.92 9.70 -11.89
CA SER A 71 0.99 10.36 -10.98
C SER A 71 0.65 9.41 -9.83
N ILE A 72 0.70 9.92 -8.61
CA ILE A 72 0.37 9.16 -7.40
C ILE A 72 -0.63 9.98 -6.59
N ILE A 73 -1.81 9.42 -6.34
CA ILE A 73 -2.87 10.03 -5.53
C ILE A 73 -3.18 9.13 -4.34
N ILE A 74 -3.29 9.73 -3.17
CA ILE A 74 -3.80 9.06 -1.97
C ILE A 74 -5.22 9.53 -1.74
N LYS A 75 -6.17 8.60 -1.63
CA LYS A 75 -7.55 8.89 -1.28
C LYS A 75 -7.82 8.46 0.16
N THR A 76 -8.48 9.32 0.92
CA THR A 76 -8.86 9.04 2.30
C THR A 76 -10.34 9.33 2.51
N GLU A 77 -10.98 8.66 3.44
CA GLU A 77 -12.40 8.91 3.75
C GLU A 77 -12.63 10.24 4.46
N LYS A 78 -11.64 10.69 5.24
CA LYS A 78 -11.71 11.91 6.04
C LYS A 78 -10.40 12.69 5.86
N PRO A 79 -10.42 14.03 6.03
CA PRO A 79 -9.19 14.83 5.93
C PRO A 79 -8.12 14.41 6.95
N ASP A 80 -8.56 13.91 8.11
CA ASP A 80 -7.71 13.50 9.22
C ASP A 80 -7.82 12.00 9.50
N SER A 81 -8.06 11.19 8.47
CA SER A 81 -8.27 9.74 8.61
C SER A 81 -6.96 9.07 9.07
N THR A 82 -6.86 8.84 10.36
CA THR A 82 -5.69 8.18 10.94
C THR A 82 -6.07 6.82 11.52
N GLY A 83 -5.18 5.85 11.34
CA GLY A 83 -5.28 4.54 11.96
C GLY A 83 -4.52 4.50 13.28
N LYS A 84 -4.30 3.29 13.78
CA LYS A 84 -3.43 3.07 14.93
C LYS A 84 -2.05 3.66 14.67
N PHE A 85 -1.39 4.14 15.70
CA PHE A 85 -0.02 4.69 15.63
C PHE A 85 0.12 5.96 14.79
N GLY A 86 -0.97 6.70 14.59
CA GLY A 86 -0.93 7.99 13.91
C GLY A 86 -0.69 7.93 12.40
N ARG A 87 -0.84 6.76 11.78
CA ARG A 87 -0.72 6.60 10.34
C ARG A 87 -2.01 7.02 9.66
N VAL A 88 -1.88 7.70 8.52
CA VAL A 88 -3.03 7.95 7.64
C VAL A 88 -3.40 6.63 6.96
N ILE A 89 -4.69 6.33 6.88
CA ILE A 89 -5.20 5.15 6.18
C ILE A 89 -5.74 5.61 4.83
N GLY A 90 -5.24 5.04 3.76
CA GLY A 90 -5.64 5.50 2.43
C GLY A 90 -5.56 4.46 1.33
N TRP A 91 -6.16 4.82 0.20
CA TRP A 91 -6.12 4.05 -1.04
C TRP A 91 -5.17 4.74 -2.00
N LEU A 92 -4.29 3.94 -2.60
CA LEU A 92 -3.26 4.41 -3.51
C LEU A 92 -3.75 4.27 -4.95
N HIS A 93 -3.76 5.36 -5.69
CA HIS A 93 -4.12 5.35 -7.11
C HIS A 93 -2.93 5.82 -7.94
N LEU A 94 -2.46 4.96 -8.85
CA LEU A 94 -1.33 5.23 -9.72
C LEU A 94 -1.83 5.59 -11.11
N ASP A 95 -1.25 6.64 -11.70
CA ASP A 95 -1.50 7.04 -13.10
C ASP A 95 -2.99 7.24 -13.42
N HIS A 96 -3.75 7.79 -12.47
CA HIS A 96 -5.18 8.08 -12.59
C HIS A 96 -6.08 6.85 -12.81
N GLU A 97 -5.61 5.65 -12.46
CA GLU A 97 -6.42 4.45 -12.53
C GLU A 97 -7.57 4.51 -11.52
N GLU A 98 -8.76 4.08 -11.94
CA GLU A 98 -9.93 4.05 -11.06
C GLU A 98 -9.81 3.00 -9.97
N ILE A 99 -9.18 1.87 -10.29
CA ILE A 99 -8.94 0.79 -9.34
C ILE A 99 -7.71 1.13 -8.52
N SER A 100 -7.85 1.09 -7.19
CA SER A 100 -6.70 1.36 -6.32
C SER A 100 -5.63 0.27 -6.46
N PHE A 101 -4.39 0.64 -6.22
CA PHE A 101 -3.31 -0.34 -6.17
C PHE A 101 -3.50 -1.33 -5.01
N ASN A 102 -4.20 -0.91 -3.93
CA ASN A 102 -4.63 -1.79 -2.85
C ASN A 102 -5.42 -2.99 -3.41
N GLN A 103 -6.41 -2.73 -4.26
CA GLN A 103 -7.20 -3.78 -4.89
C GLN A 103 -6.38 -4.64 -5.86
N THR A 104 -5.48 -4.02 -6.59
CA THR A 104 -4.59 -4.73 -7.50
C THR A 104 -3.70 -5.72 -6.74
N LEU A 105 -3.17 -5.33 -5.59
CA LEU A 105 -2.37 -6.24 -4.76
C LEU A 105 -3.18 -7.45 -4.29
N ILE A 106 -4.45 -7.25 -3.92
CA ILE A 106 -5.34 -8.36 -3.52
C ILE A 106 -5.60 -9.27 -4.72
N ALA A 107 -6.00 -8.70 -5.85
CA ALA A 107 -6.37 -9.46 -7.04
C ALA A 107 -5.20 -10.28 -7.61
N THR A 108 -3.98 -9.80 -7.48
CA THR A 108 -2.79 -10.44 -8.03
C THR A 108 -2.03 -11.32 -7.04
N GLY A 109 -2.55 -11.48 -5.81
CA GLY A 109 -2.00 -12.41 -4.83
C GLY A 109 -0.80 -11.90 -4.04
N TYR A 110 -0.67 -10.59 -3.88
CA TYR A 110 0.38 -9.97 -3.07
C TYR A 110 -0.11 -9.49 -1.71
N ALA A 111 -1.42 -9.40 -1.52
CA ALA A 111 -2.02 -8.97 -0.27
C ALA A 111 -3.31 -9.75 0.01
N TRP A 112 -3.68 -9.81 1.29
CA TRP A 112 -4.98 -10.30 1.73
C TRP A 112 -5.93 -9.14 1.98
N GLU A 113 -7.23 -9.38 1.84
CA GLU A 113 -8.22 -8.44 2.33
C GLU A 113 -8.11 -8.38 3.86
N TYR A 114 -8.24 -7.17 4.41
CA TYR A 114 -8.12 -6.97 5.84
C TYR A 114 -9.03 -5.83 6.30
N ASP A 115 -9.87 -6.11 7.30
CA ASP A 115 -10.86 -5.15 7.83
C ASP A 115 -10.44 -4.52 9.16
N GLY A 116 -9.23 -4.81 9.65
CA GLY A 116 -8.75 -4.32 10.94
C GLY A 116 -8.95 -5.29 12.10
N GLY A 117 -9.58 -6.43 11.86
CA GLY A 117 -9.78 -7.48 12.84
C GLY A 117 -8.59 -8.43 12.97
N THR A 118 -8.86 -9.71 13.17
CA THR A 118 -7.84 -10.74 13.25
C THR A 118 -7.24 -11.01 11.87
N LYS A 119 -5.92 -10.95 11.78
CA LYS A 119 -5.21 -11.28 10.55
C LYS A 119 -5.27 -12.75 10.25
N GLN A 120 -5.66 -13.10 9.03
CA GLN A 120 -5.68 -14.47 8.55
C GLN A 120 -4.68 -14.61 7.41
N LYS A 121 -3.56 -15.25 7.68
CA LYS A 121 -2.44 -15.36 6.75
C LYS A 121 -2.50 -16.68 5.98
N ASP A 122 -3.29 -16.70 4.90
CA ASP A 122 -3.40 -17.84 4.00
C ASP A 122 -2.41 -17.69 2.84
N PHE A 123 -1.20 -18.20 3.02
CA PHE A 123 -0.15 -18.12 2.00
C PHE A 123 -0.48 -18.93 0.74
N GLY A 124 -1.24 -20.01 0.88
CA GLY A 124 -1.69 -20.81 -0.27
C GLY A 124 -2.58 -20.00 -1.19
N LEU A 125 -3.47 -19.17 -0.64
CA LEU A 125 -4.34 -18.30 -1.40
C LEU A 125 -3.52 -17.30 -2.23
N LEU A 126 -2.48 -16.71 -1.66
CA LEU A 126 -1.61 -15.78 -2.38
C LEU A 126 -0.94 -16.47 -3.57
N LYS A 127 -0.43 -17.67 -3.38
CA LYS A 127 0.24 -18.43 -4.44
C LYS A 127 -0.71 -18.77 -5.59
N ILE A 128 -1.95 -19.15 -5.27
CA ILE A 128 -2.98 -19.44 -6.27
C ILE A 128 -3.29 -18.19 -7.09
N LYS A 129 -3.52 -17.07 -6.45
CA LYS A 129 -3.83 -15.81 -7.12
C LYS A 129 -2.68 -15.33 -8.00
N ARG A 130 -1.43 -15.48 -7.55
CA ARG A 130 -0.25 -15.11 -8.34
C ARG A 130 -0.13 -15.97 -9.60
N ALA A 131 -0.43 -17.28 -9.50
CA ALA A 131 -0.38 -18.18 -10.64
C ALA A 131 -1.43 -17.84 -11.70
N GLU A 132 -2.56 -17.27 -11.30
CA GLU A 132 -3.67 -16.91 -12.18
C GLU A 132 -3.54 -15.51 -12.79
N SER A 133 -2.60 -14.72 -12.30
CA SER A 133 -2.47 -13.32 -12.72
C SER A 133 -1.04 -13.01 -13.14
N SER A 134 -0.90 -11.87 -13.84
CA SER A 134 0.42 -11.35 -14.18
C SER A 134 0.44 -9.85 -13.86
N LEU A 135 1.43 -9.45 -13.08
CA LEU A 135 1.56 -8.06 -12.67
C LEU A 135 2.95 -7.52 -12.99
#